data_5d9f8110546f547132bfeff5fc2e582f
#
_entry.id   5d9f8110546f547132bfeff5fc2e582f
#
_cell.length_a   1.000
_cell.length_b   1.000
_cell.length_c   1.000
_cell.angle_alpha   90.00
_cell.angle_beta   90.00
_cell.angle_gamma   90.00
#
_symmetry.space_group_name_H-M   'P 1'
#
loop_
_entity.id
_entity.type
_entity.pdbx_description
1 polymer ?
#
loop_
_entity_poly.entity_id
_entity_poly.type
_entity_poly.pdbx_seq_one_letter_code
_entity_poly.pdbx_strand_id
1 'polypeptide(L)'
;MFVLTISATTGYAFLQLKHTADGFITPLKGQKKLPLEVMQPVNVLLIGVDERKNDPGRADAIMLLSFNPKTKQATSLSIPRDMQVTIENGEKTKINHTYAYGGVEETIGTVEKTFDVSIPYYAKINMDGLIELVDAVGGVTVDNPAAFSWNDRRLQKDYAEGKIELNGLEASGYARMRKQDPLGDMGRQIRQRQVLEAVGMKLAGPNILTNLEKISSVLKNNFSTNVTFSEAAQLAQENQTGFENLKPLKLDGEGYIASDGVWYFFASEQSMQEAKQAIDKLMKS
;
A
#
# COMPACT_ATOMS: atom_id res chain seq x y z
N MET A 1 38.49 -19.13 8.33
CA MET A 1 38.57 -17.66 8.12
C MET A 1 37.49 -17.13 7.14
N PHE A 2 37.09 -17.85 6.13
CA PHE A 2 36.05 -17.41 5.17
C PHE A 2 34.64 -17.31 5.75
N VAL A 3 34.24 -18.11 6.73
CA VAL A 3 32.89 -18.11 7.32
C VAL A 3 32.66 -16.90 8.22
N LEU A 4 33.70 -16.40 8.88
CA LEU A 4 33.62 -15.21 9.76
C LEU A 4 33.51 -13.88 8.98
N THR A 5 34.03 -13.84 7.77
CA THR A 5 33.92 -12.64 6.90
C THR A 5 32.54 -12.50 6.28
N ILE A 6 31.86 -13.60 5.92
CA ILE A 6 30.49 -13.56 5.37
C ILE A 6 29.49 -13.15 6.47
N SER A 7 29.66 -13.61 7.71
CA SER A 7 28.78 -13.20 8.82
C SER A 7 29.00 -11.74 9.24
N ALA A 8 30.21 -11.19 9.12
CA ALA A 8 30.50 -9.80 9.44
C ALA A 8 29.97 -8.84 8.38
N THR A 9 30.06 -9.19 7.09
CA THR A 9 29.52 -8.36 5.99
C THR A 9 28.00 -8.36 5.95
N THR A 10 27.34 -9.49 6.23
CA THR A 10 25.88 -9.55 6.37
C THR A 10 25.40 -8.80 7.60
N GLY A 11 26.11 -8.91 8.75
CA GLY A 11 25.82 -8.16 9.95
C GLY A 11 25.99 -6.64 9.76
N TYR A 12 27.05 -6.21 9.08
CA TYR A 12 27.28 -4.78 8.76
C TYR A 12 26.23 -4.23 7.80
N ALA A 13 25.89 -4.96 6.73
CA ALA A 13 24.82 -4.58 5.80
C ALA A 13 23.46 -4.48 6.52
N PHE A 14 23.15 -5.40 7.42
CA PHE A 14 21.94 -5.37 8.25
C PHE A 14 21.92 -4.15 9.20
N LEU A 15 23.05 -3.80 9.81
CA LEU A 15 23.16 -2.63 10.69
C LEU A 15 23.05 -1.32 9.90
N GLN A 16 23.64 -1.24 8.72
CA GLN A 16 23.50 -0.08 7.83
C GLN A 16 22.05 0.10 7.37
N LEU A 17 21.36 -0.98 7.01
CA LEU A 17 19.93 -0.96 6.69
C LEU A 17 19.09 -0.47 7.86
N LYS A 18 19.31 -1.03 9.03
CA LYS A 18 18.60 -0.62 10.24
C LYS A 18 18.78 0.87 10.50
N HIS A 19 20.01 1.39 10.44
CA HIS A 19 20.31 2.80 10.66
C HIS A 19 19.67 3.72 9.61
N THR A 20 19.63 3.27 8.35
CA THR A 20 19.05 4.06 7.26
C THR A 20 17.52 4.01 7.32
N ALA A 21 16.94 2.85 7.55
CA ALA A 21 15.49 2.65 7.64
C ALA A 21 14.87 3.33 8.87
N ASP A 22 15.56 3.36 10.02
CA ASP A 22 15.09 4.07 11.21
C ASP A 22 14.99 5.61 10.97
N GLY A 23 15.65 6.16 9.95
CA GLY A 23 15.53 7.57 9.55
C GLY A 23 14.22 7.94 8.83
N PHE A 24 13.39 6.95 8.42
CA PHE A 24 12.09 7.18 7.73
C PHE A 24 10.88 6.99 8.64
N ILE A 25 11.13 6.69 9.90
CA ILE A 25 10.08 6.46 10.87
C ILE A 25 9.45 7.80 11.22
N THR A 26 8.19 7.94 10.88
CA THR A 26 7.35 9.06 11.28
C THR A 26 6.27 8.54 12.22
N PRO A 27 6.43 8.68 13.54
CA PRO A 27 5.42 8.23 14.51
C PRO A 27 4.11 8.97 14.31
N LEU A 28 2.99 8.29 14.51
CA LEU A 28 1.67 8.91 14.56
C LEU A 28 1.57 9.78 15.82
N LYS A 29 1.01 10.97 15.69
CA LYS A 29 0.83 11.91 16.82
C LYS A 29 -0.08 11.30 17.88
N GLY A 30 0.36 11.34 19.14
CA GLY A 30 -0.44 10.87 20.27
C GLY A 30 -0.52 9.35 20.46
N GLN A 31 -0.02 8.55 19.54
CA GLN A 31 0.09 7.10 19.74
C GLN A 31 1.37 6.76 20.50
N LYS A 32 1.24 6.07 21.65
CA LYS A 32 2.36 5.34 22.20
C LYS A 32 2.72 4.24 21.21
N LYS A 33 3.97 4.25 20.72
CA LYS A 33 4.48 3.13 19.92
C LYS A 33 4.36 1.86 20.75
N LEU A 34 3.39 1.02 20.39
CA LEU A 34 3.34 -0.33 20.93
C LEU A 34 4.42 -1.14 20.19
N PRO A 35 5.25 -1.92 20.92
CA PRO A 35 6.13 -2.87 20.25
C PRO A 35 5.26 -3.81 19.41
N LEU A 36 5.68 -4.09 18.18
CA LEU A 36 5.00 -5.05 17.34
C LEU A 36 5.05 -6.41 18.03
N GLU A 37 3.89 -6.88 18.47
CA GLU A 37 3.76 -8.27 18.92
C GLU A 37 3.63 -9.16 17.67
N VAL A 38 4.75 -9.64 17.19
CA VAL A 38 4.91 -10.32 15.88
C VAL A 38 3.94 -11.47 15.67
N MET A 39 3.48 -12.10 16.75
CA MET A 39 2.52 -13.23 16.72
C MET A 39 1.06 -12.80 16.90
N GLN A 40 0.76 -11.51 16.93
CA GLN A 40 -0.62 -11.02 17.02
C GLN A 40 -1.13 -10.56 15.66
N PRO A 41 -2.44 -10.71 15.40
CA PRO A 41 -3.06 -10.14 14.21
C PRO A 41 -2.84 -8.62 14.13
N VAL A 42 -2.59 -8.12 12.93
CA VAL A 42 -2.25 -6.70 12.72
C VAL A 42 -2.85 -6.13 11.44
N ASN A 43 -3.28 -4.87 11.51
CA ASN A 43 -3.68 -4.06 10.38
C ASN A 43 -2.60 -3.05 10.02
N VAL A 44 -2.36 -2.91 8.72
CA VAL A 44 -1.43 -1.92 8.13
C VAL A 44 -2.15 -1.16 7.04
N LEU A 45 -2.16 0.16 7.09
CA LEU A 45 -2.72 1.00 6.02
C LEU A 45 -1.64 1.41 5.04
N LEU A 46 -1.80 1.00 3.77
CA LEU A 46 -0.97 1.47 2.68
C LEU A 46 -1.63 2.69 2.03
N ILE A 47 -0.86 3.77 1.86
CA ILE A 47 -1.33 5.04 1.31
C ILE A 47 -0.42 5.44 0.15
N GLY A 48 -0.97 5.46 -1.07
CA GLY A 48 -0.31 6.03 -2.24
C GLY A 48 -0.79 7.46 -2.46
N VAL A 49 0.14 8.43 -2.47
CA VAL A 49 -0.21 9.86 -2.57
C VAL A 49 0.32 10.49 -3.87
N ASP A 50 -0.44 11.44 -4.42
CA ASP A 50 0.01 12.30 -5.53
C ASP A 50 0.54 13.64 -4.98
N GLU A 51 1.51 13.54 -4.09
CA GLU A 51 2.17 14.65 -3.42
C GLU A 51 3.13 15.35 -4.38
N ARG A 52 3.10 16.68 -4.43
CA ARG A 52 3.98 17.50 -5.29
C ARG A 52 4.55 18.66 -4.48
N LYS A 53 5.63 19.28 -4.99
CA LYS A 53 6.19 20.47 -4.38
C LYS A 53 5.10 21.54 -4.25
N ASN A 54 4.78 21.95 -3.02
CA ASN A 54 3.73 22.92 -2.65
C ASN A 54 2.27 22.44 -2.84
N ASP A 55 2.03 21.14 -3.03
CA ASP A 55 0.70 20.54 -3.01
C ASP A 55 0.74 19.30 -2.11
N PRO A 56 0.01 19.26 -1.00
CA PRO A 56 -0.02 18.09 -0.12
C PRO A 56 -0.54 16.84 -0.83
N GLY A 57 -1.17 17.01 -2.00
CA GLY A 57 -1.71 15.90 -2.76
C GLY A 57 -2.94 15.27 -2.13
N ARG A 58 -3.30 14.10 -2.63
CA ARG A 58 -4.42 13.27 -2.16
C ARG A 58 -3.99 11.82 -2.06
N ALA A 59 -4.67 11.07 -1.21
CA ALA A 59 -4.48 9.63 -1.12
C ALA A 59 -5.22 8.94 -2.28
N ASP A 60 -4.56 8.78 -3.41
CA ASP A 60 -5.16 8.21 -4.62
C ASP A 60 -5.19 6.67 -4.64
N ALA A 61 -4.43 6.04 -3.74
CA ALA A 61 -4.49 4.61 -3.43
C ALA A 61 -4.56 4.42 -1.91
N ILE A 62 -5.59 3.74 -1.44
CA ILE A 62 -5.78 3.44 -0.03
C ILE A 62 -6.08 1.95 0.07
N MET A 63 -5.25 1.22 0.80
CA MET A 63 -5.40 -0.23 0.96
C MET A 63 -5.17 -0.64 2.41
N LEU A 64 -6.14 -1.32 2.99
CA LEU A 64 -5.99 -1.94 4.31
C LEU A 64 -5.52 -3.38 4.14
N LEU A 65 -4.34 -3.68 4.68
CA LEU A 65 -3.81 -5.03 4.80
C LEU A 65 -4.05 -5.53 6.21
N SER A 66 -4.60 -6.74 6.33
CA SER A 66 -4.81 -7.40 7.61
C SER A 66 -4.10 -8.76 7.59
N PHE A 67 -3.30 -9.02 8.61
CA PHE A 67 -2.48 -10.22 8.73
C PHE A 67 -2.77 -10.93 10.04
N ASN A 68 -2.83 -12.26 9.98
CA ASN A 68 -2.83 -13.09 11.17
C ASN A 68 -1.73 -14.15 11.07
N PRO A 69 -0.59 -13.95 11.76
CA PRO A 69 0.56 -14.85 11.70
C PRO A 69 0.27 -16.23 12.27
N LYS A 70 -0.69 -16.37 13.20
CA LYS A 70 -1.05 -17.66 13.79
C LYS A 70 -1.78 -18.56 12.78
N THR A 71 -2.70 -17.97 12.02
CA THR A 71 -3.47 -18.70 11.01
C THR A 71 -2.82 -18.67 9.63
N LYS A 72 -1.74 -17.88 9.45
CA LYS A 72 -1.06 -17.65 8.17
C LYS A 72 -2.01 -17.15 7.09
N GLN A 73 -2.97 -16.34 7.47
CA GLN A 73 -3.96 -15.74 6.57
C GLN A 73 -3.72 -14.24 6.48
N ALA A 74 -4.00 -13.70 5.29
CA ALA A 74 -3.97 -12.27 5.06
C ALA A 74 -5.11 -11.85 4.13
N THR A 75 -5.57 -10.62 4.31
CA THR A 75 -6.56 -9.99 3.42
C THR A 75 -6.09 -8.61 2.99
N SER A 76 -6.50 -8.18 1.80
CA SER A 76 -6.32 -6.82 1.30
C SER A 76 -7.67 -6.22 0.94
N LEU A 77 -7.98 -5.04 1.49
CA LEU A 77 -9.15 -4.25 1.15
C LEU A 77 -8.72 -2.98 0.43
N SER A 78 -8.95 -2.90 -0.89
CA SER A 78 -8.78 -1.66 -1.64
C SER A 78 -9.98 -0.75 -1.41
N ILE A 79 -9.73 0.46 -0.90
CA ILE A 79 -10.77 1.44 -0.59
C ILE A 79 -10.87 2.44 -1.75
N PRO A 80 -12.04 2.57 -2.41
CA PRO A 80 -12.21 3.51 -3.51
C PRO A 80 -11.94 4.95 -3.08
N ARG A 81 -11.00 5.63 -3.74
CA ARG A 81 -10.58 7.00 -3.36
C ARG A 81 -11.72 8.02 -3.34
N ASP A 82 -12.74 7.81 -4.16
CA ASP A 82 -13.93 8.66 -4.25
C ASP A 82 -15.07 8.21 -3.31
N MET A 83 -14.82 7.24 -2.43
CA MET A 83 -15.80 6.76 -1.45
C MET A 83 -16.21 7.89 -0.52
N GLN A 84 -17.53 8.11 -0.36
CA GLN A 84 -18.05 9.06 0.59
C GLN A 84 -17.81 8.54 2.03
N VAL A 85 -17.22 9.38 2.84
CA VAL A 85 -16.95 9.12 4.25
C VAL A 85 -17.36 10.33 5.11
N THR A 86 -17.48 10.12 6.41
CA THR A 86 -17.69 11.20 7.38
C THR A 86 -16.40 11.33 8.20
N ILE A 87 -15.75 12.48 8.12
CA ILE A 87 -14.53 12.81 8.88
C ILE A 87 -14.84 13.16 10.34
N GLU A 88 -13.82 13.45 11.14
CA GLU A 88 -13.96 13.64 12.59
C GLU A 88 -14.93 14.78 12.95
N ASN A 89 -14.89 15.89 12.21
CA ASN A 89 -15.76 17.06 12.42
C ASN A 89 -17.22 16.85 11.99
N GLY A 90 -17.59 15.67 11.46
CA GLY A 90 -18.94 15.33 10.98
C GLY A 90 -19.21 15.70 9.53
N GLU A 91 -18.27 16.31 8.82
CA GLU A 91 -18.40 16.65 7.40
C GLU A 91 -18.31 15.41 6.50
N LYS A 92 -19.10 15.38 5.42
CA LYS A 92 -19.04 14.36 4.40
C LYS A 92 -18.10 14.78 3.28
N THR A 93 -17.17 13.89 2.91
CA THR A 93 -16.21 14.15 1.84
C THR A 93 -15.76 12.85 1.17
N LYS A 94 -14.91 12.95 0.14
CA LYS A 94 -14.23 11.78 -0.42
C LYS A 94 -13.09 11.34 0.49
N ILE A 95 -12.91 10.03 0.64
CA ILE A 95 -11.86 9.50 1.51
C ILE A 95 -10.46 9.97 1.10
N ASN A 96 -10.19 10.21 -0.18
CA ASN A 96 -8.88 10.70 -0.63
C ASN A 96 -8.59 12.14 -0.22
N HIS A 97 -9.61 12.94 0.15
CA HIS A 97 -9.42 14.30 0.64
C HIS A 97 -8.93 14.33 2.09
N THR A 98 -9.13 13.26 2.86
CA THR A 98 -8.69 13.17 4.26
C THR A 98 -7.19 13.42 4.39
N TYR A 99 -6.41 12.94 3.41
CA TYR A 99 -4.98 13.18 3.37
C TYR A 99 -4.63 14.67 3.20
N ALA A 100 -5.35 15.39 2.34
CA ALA A 100 -5.14 16.83 2.16
C ALA A 100 -5.55 17.65 3.40
N TYR A 101 -6.50 17.16 4.21
CA TYR A 101 -7.00 17.85 5.39
C TYR A 101 -6.12 17.64 6.63
N GLY A 102 -5.69 16.42 6.89
CA GLY A 102 -4.96 16.07 8.12
C GLY A 102 -3.89 15.00 7.93
N GLY A 103 -3.45 14.76 6.68
CA GLY A 103 -2.36 13.83 6.41
C GLY A 103 -2.71 12.38 6.70
N VAL A 104 -1.69 11.64 7.11
CA VAL A 104 -1.81 10.21 7.42
C VAL A 104 -2.76 9.97 8.58
N GLU A 105 -2.71 10.80 9.62
CA GLU A 105 -3.51 10.66 10.84
C GLU A 105 -5.01 10.75 10.53
N GLU A 106 -5.44 11.76 9.79
CA GLU A 106 -6.86 11.93 9.41
C GLU A 106 -7.32 10.78 8.50
N THR A 107 -6.44 10.31 7.60
CA THR A 107 -6.76 9.17 6.74
C THR A 107 -6.95 7.90 7.56
N ILE A 108 -6.04 7.61 8.50
CA ILE A 108 -6.15 6.46 9.40
C ILE A 108 -7.43 6.54 10.23
N GLY A 109 -7.64 7.64 10.95
CA GLY A 109 -8.81 7.81 11.82
C GLY A 109 -10.14 7.67 11.07
N THR A 110 -10.19 8.16 9.83
CA THR A 110 -11.36 8.00 8.97
C THR A 110 -11.57 6.54 8.54
N VAL A 111 -10.50 5.80 8.19
CA VAL A 111 -10.59 4.38 7.84
C VAL A 111 -10.97 3.55 9.07
N GLU A 112 -10.35 3.79 10.24
CA GLU A 112 -10.67 3.13 11.50
C GLU A 112 -12.17 3.27 11.84
N LYS A 113 -12.68 4.49 11.80
CA LYS A 113 -14.08 4.80 12.05
C LYS A 113 -15.02 4.16 11.03
N THR A 114 -14.64 4.18 9.74
CA THR A 114 -15.47 3.67 8.65
C THR A 114 -15.61 2.15 8.70
N PHE A 115 -14.51 1.44 9.00
CA PHE A 115 -14.46 -0.03 8.99
C PHE A 115 -14.53 -0.67 10.37
N ASP A 116 -14.54 0.12 11.45
CA ASP A 116 -14.54 -0.36 12.85
C ASP A 116 -13.33 -1.26 13.13
N VAL A 117 -12.15 -0.78 12.79
CA VAL A 117 -10.88 -1.49 12.94
C VAL A 117 -9.85 -0.59 13.62
N SER A 118 -8.83 -1.19 14.26
CA SER A 118 -7.65 -0.45 14.73
C SER A 118 -6.51 -0.60 13.73
N ILE A 119 -5.83 0.50 13.40
CA ILE A 119 -4.75 0.56 12.41
C ILE A 119 -3.50 1.15 13.08
N PRO A 120 -2.74 0.33 13.79
CA PRO A 120 -1.54 0.79 14.49
C PRO A 120 -0.37 1.13 13.57
N TYR A 121 -0.39 0.62 12.33
CA TYR A 121 0.73 0.77 11.40
C TYR A 121 0.29 1.30 10.05
N TYR A 122 1.18 2.07 9.43
CA TYR A 122 0.99 2.56 8.07
C TYR A 122 2.28 2.52 7.25
N ALA A 123 2.11 2.55 5.94
CA ALA A 123 3.15 2.84 4.98
C ALA A 123 2.62 3.79 3.91
N LYS A 124 3.29 4.94 3.75
CA LYS A 124 2.96 5.94 2.73
C LYS A 124 4.06 6.00 1.69
N ILE A 125 3.69 6.03 0.41
CA ILE A 125 4.60 6.24 -0.72
C ILE A 125 4.00 7.25 -1.70
N ASN A 126 4.83 8.13 -2.25
CA ASN A 126 4.40 8.97 -3.36
C ASN A 126 4.67 8.30 -4.72
N MET A 127 4.17 8.90 -5.81
CA MET A 127 4.24 8.29 -7.13
C MET A 127 5.69 8.18 -7.65
N ASP A 128 6.54 9.15 -7.36
CA ASP A 128 7.95 9.10 -7.77
C ASP A 128 8.70 8.01 -6.97
N GLY A 129 8.37 7.86 -5.69
CA GLY A 129 8.89 6.77 -4.87
C GLY A 129 8.45 5.38 -5.35
N LEU A 130 7.23 5.24 -5.85
CA LEU A 130 6.79 3.97 -6.44
C LEU A 130 7.62 3.62 -7.69
N ILE A 131 7.86 4.61 -8.56
CA ILE A 131 8.70 4.43 -9.76
C ILE A 131 10.10 3.97 -9.35
N GLU A 132 10.73 4.72 -8.46
CA GLU A 132 12.09 4.43 -8.00
C GLU A 132 12.18 3.09 -7.26
N LEU A 133 11.15 2.73 -6.46
CA LEU A 133 11.12 1.47 -5.73
C LEU A 133 10.99 0.26 -6.66
N VAL A 134 10.13 0.35 -7.68
CA VAL A 134 10.01 -0.70 -8.69
C VAL A 134 11.35 -0.90 -9.43
N ASP A 135 12.03 0.18 -9.79
CA ASP A 135 13.36 0.09 -10.43
C ASP A 135 14.42 -0.47 -9.47
N ALA A 136 14.37 -0.09 -8.20
CA ALA A 136 15.30 -0.57 -7.19
C ALA A 136 15.17 -2.06 -6.90
N VAL A 137 13.95 -2.63 -6.98
CA VAL A 137 13.73 -4.08 -6.83
C VAL A 137 13.98 -4.86 -8.13
N GLY A 138 14.39 -4.19 -9.21
CA GLY A 138 14.70 -4.80 -10.51
C GLY A 138 13.46 -5.07 -11.38
N GLY A 139 12.44 -4.23 -11.26
CA GLY A 139 11.17 -4.36 -11.99
C GLY A 139 10.19 -5.32 -11.31
N VAL A 140 8.95 -5.30 -11.79
CA VAL A 140 7.86 -6.16 -11.30
C VAL A 140 7.19 -6.90 -12.44
N THR A 141 6.63 -8.07 -12.15
CA THR A 141 5.81 -8.83 -13.10
C THR A 141 4.36 -8.80 -12.63
N VAL A 142 3.44 -8.43 -13.51
CA VAL A 142 2.00 -8.41 -13.24
C VAL A 142 1.26 -9.22 -14.30
N ASP A 143 0.04 -9.66 -13.98
CA ASP A 143 -0.86 -10.33 -14.92
C ASP A 143 -1.91 -9.32 -15.41
N ASN A 144 -1.71 -8.78 -16.61
CA ASN A 144 -2.57 -7.76 -17.18
C ASN A 144 -3.85 -8.39 -17.76
N PRO A 145 -5.05 -8.06 -17.25
CA PRO A 145 -6.29 -8.72 -17.67
C PRO A 145 -6.74 -8.34 -19.09
N ALA A 146 -6.24 -7.26 -19.66
CA ALA A 146 -6.58 -6.81 -21.01
C ALA A 146 -5.51 -5.86 -21.56
N ALA A 147 -5.23 -5.98 -22.86
CA ALA A 147 -4.30 -5.09 -23.54
C ALA A 147 -4.81 -3.64 -23.56
N PHE A 148 -3.90 -2.68 -23.40
CA PHE A 148 -4.19 -1.25 -23.52
C PHE A 148 -2.96 -0.44 -23.91
N SER A 149 -3.17 0.80 -24.38
CA SER A 149 -2.10 1.75 -24.66
C SER A 149 -2.09 2.89 -23.64
N TRP A 150 -0.91 3.26 -23.16
CA TRP A 150 -0.68 4.41 -22.31
C TRP A 150 0.12 5.48 -23.06
N ASN A 151 -0.32 6.72 -22.98
CA ASN A 151 0.40 7.85 -23.56
C ASN A 151 0.27 9.07 -22.64
N ASP A 152 1.40 9.45 -22.04
CA ASP A 152 1.54 10.71 -21.33
C ASP A 152 2.88 11.38 -21.71
N ARG A 153 3.22 12.49 -21.06
CA ARG A 153 4.46 13.24 -21.35
C ARG A 153 5.74 12.47 -21.03
N ARG A 154 5.68 11.45 -20.17
CA ARG A 154 6.84 10.69 -19.66
C ARG A 154 6.97 9.32 -20.33
N LEU A 155 5.86 8.75 -20.84
CA LEU A 155 5.83 7.38 -21.33
C LEU A 155 4.79 7.19 -22.42
N GLN A 156 5.19 6.57 -23.53
CA GLN A 156 4.30 5.94 -24.52
C GLN A 156 4.59 4.43 -24.51
N LYS A 157 3.59 3.63 -24.18
CA LYS A 157 3.75 2.18 -24.02
C LYS A 157 2.45 1.43 -24.33
N ASP A 158 2.58 0.35 -25.07
CA ASP A 158 1.53 -0.65 -25.23
C ASP A 158 1.74 -1.77 -24.23
N TYR A 159 0.70 -2.10 -23.47
CA TYR A 159 0.68 -3.16 -22.50
C TYR A 159 -0.09 -4.34 -23.06
N ALA A 160 0.58 -5.46 -23.27
CA ALA A 160 -0.05 -6.69 -23.74
C ALA A 160 -0.90 -7.33 -22.64
N GLU A 161 -1.87 -8.14 -23.03
CA GLU A 161 -2.62 -9.01 -22.11
C GLU A 161 -1.71 -10.15 -21.60
N GLY A 162 -1.96 -10.62 -20.39
CA GLY A 162 -1.21 -11.68 -19.72
C GLY A 162 -0.03 -11.17 -18.90
N LYS A 163 0.94 -12.03 -18.64
CA LYS A 163 2.10 -11.70 -17.81
C LYS A 163 3.05 -10.73 -18.53
N ILE A 164 3.26 -9.57 -17.92
CA ILE A 164 4.15 -8.52 -18.42
C ILE A 164 5.14 -8.09 -17.33
N GLU A 165 6.35 -7.77 -17.78
CA GLU A 165 7.38 -7.18 -16.92
C GLU A 165 7.37 -5.67 -17.08
N LEU A 166 7.46 -4.96 -15.96
CA LEU A 166 7.37 -3.51 -15.88
C LEU A 166 8.56 -2.93 -15.12
N ASN A 167 9.21 -1.93 -15.68
CA ASN A 167 10.07 -1.03 -14.93
C ASN A 167 9.23 0.01 -14.16
N GLY A 168 9.87 0.89 -13.40
CA GLY A 168 9.16 1.84 -12.53
C GLY A 168 8.23 2.78 -13.28
N LEU A 169 8.68 3.35 -14.39
CA LEU A 169 7.87 4.27 -15.19
C LEU A 169 6.69 3.54 -15.86
N GLU A 170 6.92 2.34 -16.35
CA GLU A 170 5.88 1.48 -16.91
C GLU A 170 4.88 1.04 -15.85
N ALA A 171 5.33 0.65 -14.66
CA ALA A 171 4.45 0.32 -13.53
C ALA A 171 3.59 1.52 -13.10
N SER A 172 4.14 2.74 -13.13
CA SER A 172 3.37 3.96 -12.88
C SER A 172 2.30 4.21 -13.94
N GLY A 173 2.60 4.01 -15.22
CA GLY A 173 1.61 4.10 -16.30
C GLY A 173 0.50 3.05 -16.15
N TYR A 174 0.90 1.79 -15.88
CA TYR A 174 0.01 0.68 -15.62
C TYR A 174 -0.96 0.95 -14.45
N ALA A 175 -0.43 1.40 -13.31
CA ALA A 175 -1.22 1.70 -12.11
C ALA A 175 -2.16 2.91 -12.25
N ARG A 176 -1.91 3.81 -13.22
CA ARG A 176 -2.75 5.00 -13.46
C ARG A 176 -3.79 4.83 -14.55
N MET A 177 -3.70 3.77 -15.36
CA MET A 177 -4.65 3.54 -16.45
C MET A 177 -6.08 3.39 -15.92
N ARG A 178 -7.01 4.11 -16.55
CA ARG A 178 -8.43 4.12 -16.19
C ARG A 178 -9.35 4.16 -17.43
N LYS A 179 -8.99 5.00 -18.41
CA LYS A 179 -9.93 5.38 -19.49
C LYS A 179 -10.29 4.23 -20.43
N GLN A 180 -9.38 3.28 -20.62
CA GLN A 180 -9.58 2.12 -21.52
C GLN A 180 -9.98 0.85 -20.75
N ASP A 181 -10.18 0.95 -19.43
CA ASP A 181 -10.58 -0.18 -18.62
C ASP A 181 -12.10 -0.32 -18.60
N PRO A 182 -12.66 -1.47 -18.97
CA PRO A 182 -14.09 -1.73 -18.87
C PRO A 182 -14.65 -1.55 -17.44
N LEU A 183 -13.81 -1.79 -16.41
CA LEU A 183 -14.13 -1.60 -15.00
C LEU A 183 -13.83 -0.19 -14.48
N GLY A 184 -13.31 0.70 -15.32
CA GLY A 184 -13.02 2.10 -14.98
C GLY A 184 -12.09 2.24 -13.78
N ASP A 185 -12.57 2.89 -12.71
CA ASP A 185 -11.77 3.13 -11.50
C ASP A 185 -11.48 1.84 -10.71
N MET A 186 -12.37 0.87 -10.74
CA MET A 186 -12.15 -0.44 -10.11
C MET A 186 -10.98 -1.19 -10.77
N GLY A 187 -10.89 -1.17 -12.10
CA GLY A 187 -9.76 -1.76 -12.82
C GLY A 187 -8.44 -1.08 -12.47
N ARG A 188 -8.43 0.25 -12.27
CA ARG A 188 -7.26 0.96 -11.78
C ARG A 188 -6.84 0.48 -10.39
N GLN A 189 -7.77 0.27 -9.46
CA GLN A 189 -7.47 -0.24 -8.12
C GLN A 189 -6.88 -1.67 -8.18
N ILE A 190 -7.40 -2.52 -9.07
CA ILE A 190 -6.83 -3.86 -9.29
C ILE A 190 -5.37 -3.76 -9.73
N ARG A 191 -5.05 -2.90 -10.70
CA ARG A 191 -3.69 -2.70 -11.18
C ARG A 191 -2.75 -2.12 -10.12
N GLN A 192 -3.22 -1.14 -9.33
CA GLN A 192 -2.47 -0.61 -8.21
C GLN A 192 -2.11 -1.71 -7.21
N ARG A 193 -3.09 -2.55 -6.86
CA ARG A 193 -2.87 -3.69 -5.99
C ARG A 193 -1.85 -4.67 -6.57
N GLN A 194 -1.97 -5.05 -7.84
CA GLN A 194 -1.02 -5.95 -8.50
C GLN A 194 0.42 -5.44 -8.44
N VAL A 195 0.63 -4.14 -8.67
CA VAL A 195 1.97 -3.53 -8.56
C VAL A 195 2.48 -3.60 -7.13
N LEU A 196 1.66 -3.23 -6.13
CA LEU A 196 2.04 -3.27 -4.72
C LEU A 196 2.35 -4.69 -4.23
N GLU A 197 1.52 -5.68 -4.61
CA GLU A 197 1.75 -7.10 -4.32
C GLU A 197 3.06 -7.59 -4.93
N ALA A 198 3.32 -7.26 -6.20
CA ALA A 198 4.54 -7.65 -6.90
C ALA A 198 5.80 -7.00 -6.29
N VAL A 199 5.73 -5.73 -5.88
CA VAL A 199 6.80 -5.07 -5.11
C VAL A 199 7.00 -5.77 -3.77
N GLY A 200 5.94 -6.06 -3.04
CA GLY A 200 6.00 -6.77 -1.75
C GLY A 200 6.69 -8.13 -1.87
N MET A 201 6.34 -8.93 -2.89
CA MET A 201 7.00 -10.22 -3.16
C MET A 201 8.49 -10.06 -3.48
N LYS A 202 8.88 -9.03 -4.24
CA LYS A 202 10.30 -8.74 -4.53
C LYS A 202 11.06 -8.32 -3.27
N LEU A 203 10.45 -7.51 -2.40
CA LEU A 203 11.05 -7.10 -1.12
C LEU A 203 11.18 -8.24 -0.12
N ALA A 204 10.29 -9.23 -0.14
CA ALA A 204 10.38 -10.44 0.66
C ALA A 204 11.37 -11.48 0.11
N GLY A 205 11.82 -11.30 -1.13
CA GLY A 205 12.72 -12.24 -1.81
C GLY A 205 14.18 -12.11 -1.39
N PRO A 206 15.01 -13.14 -1.67
CA PRO A 206 16.43 -13.17 -1.28
C PRO A 206 17.29 -12.09 -1.95
N ASN A 207 16.87 -11.58 -3.09
CA ASN A 207 17.60 -10.58 -3.88
C ASN A 207 17.54 -9.16 -3.28
N ILE A 208 16.79 -8.94 -2.20
CA ILE A 208 16.74 -7.65 -1.52
C ILE A 208 18.13 -7.19 -1.08
N LEU A 209 18.99 -8.12 -0.64
CA LEU A 209 20.33 -7.83 -0.14
C LEU A 209 21.25 -7.19 -1.18
N THR A 210 21.07 -7.47 -2.46
CA THR A 210 21.89 -6.93 -3.54
C THR A 210 21.52 -5.50 -3.94
N ASN A 211 20.31 -5.04 -3.58
CA ASN A 211 19.75 -3.74 -3.96
C ASN A 211 19.51 -2.80 -2.76
N LEU A 212 20.03 -3.13 -1.60
CA LEU A 212 19.77 -2.47 -0.34
C LEU A 212 20.04 -0.96 -0.34
N GLU A 213 21.17 -0.52 -0.90
CA GLU A 213 21.51 0.90 -0.97
C GLU A 213 20.52 1.69 -1.83
N LYS A 214 20.13 1.12 -2.98
CA LYS A 214 19.14 1.75 -3.87
C LYS A 214 17.78 1.86 -3.20
N ILE A 215 17.29 0.75 -2.63
CA ILE A 215 16.01 0.70 -1.92
C ILE A 215 16.00 1.70 -0.75
N SER A 216 17.07 1.73 0.03
CA SER A 216 17.25 2.64 1.15
C SER A 216 17.23 4.11 0.72
N SER A 217 17.90 4.45 -0.37
CA SER A 217 17.91 5.79 -0.95
C SER A 217 16.51 6.25 -1.39
N VAL A 218 15.75 5.37 -2.04
CA VAL A 218 14.37 5.63 -2.48
C VAL A 218 13.46 5.88 -1.28
N LEU A 219 13.53 5.01 -0.29
CA LEU A 219 12.69 5.10 0.90
C LEU A 219 12.92 6.43 1.64
N LYS A 220 14.14 6.96 1.64
CA LYS A 220 14.50 8.17 2.38
C LYS A 220 13.71 9.42 2.01
N ASN A 221 13.35 9.58 0.76
CA ASN A 221 12.77 10.82 0.26
C ASN A 221 11.28 10.70 -0.09
N ASN A 222 10.80 9.47 -0.31
CA ASN A 222 9.52 9.21 -0.94
C ASN A 222 8.58 8.31 -0.13
N PHE A 223 9.05 7.86 1.05
CA PHE A 223 8.35 6.90 1.88
C PHE A 223 8.28 7.38 3.33
N SER A 224 7.17 7.13 4.00
CA SER A 224 7.08 7.29 5.44
C SER A 224 6.27 6.15 6.06
N THR A 225 6.65 5.76 7.26
CA THR A 225 6.01 4.69 8.02
C THR A 225 6.27 4.90 9.50
N ASN A 226 5.45 4.30 10.36
CA ASN A 226 5.73 4.17 11.78
C ASN A 226 6.25 2.76 12.16
N VAL A 227 6.49 1.90 11.15
CA VAL A 227 7.07 0.56 11.32
C VAL A 227 8.59 0.65 11.25
N THR A 228 9.32 0.10 12.23
CA THR A 228 10.77 -0.01 12.15
C THR A 228 11.20 -1.08 11.16
N PHE A 229 12.43 -0.99 10.67
CA PHE A 229 12.97 -2.01 9.76
C PHE A 229 12.92 -3.43 10.36
N SER A 230 13.24 -3.57 11.65
CA SER A 230 13.17 -4.87 12.32
C SER A 230 11.74 -5.40 12.43
N GLU A 231 10.75 -4.52 12.71
CA GLU A 231 9.33 -4.88 12.73
C GLU A 231 8.83 -5.28 11.34
N ALA A 232 9.21 -4.52 10.29
CA ALA A 232 8.86 -4.85 8.91
C ALA A 232 9.44 -6.19 8.46
N ALA A 233 10.72 -6.46 8.81
CA ALA A 233 11.36 -7.73 8.49
C ALA A 233 10.70 -8.91 9.22
N GLN A 234 10.34 -8.74 10.47
CA GLN A 234 9.61 -9.75 11.25
C GLN A 234 8.21 -9.99 10.68
N LEU A 235 7.45 -8.90 10.38
CA LEU A 235 6.13 -9.00 9.73
C LEU A 235 6.21 -9.77 8.41
N ALA A 236 7.20 -9.47 7.58
CA ALA A 236 7.39 -10.15 6.31
C ALA A 236 7.72 -11.64 6.50
N GLN A 237 8.61 -11.98 7.44
CA GLN A 237 9.01 -13.35 7.71
C GLN A 237 7.85 -14.19 8.28
N GLU A 238 7.14 -13.69 9.28
CA GLU A 238 6.05 -14.41 9.94
C GLU A 238 4.80 -14.52 9.06
N ASN A 239 4.63 -13.60 8.11
CA ASN A 239 3.45 -13.56 7.23
C ASN A 239 3.75 -13.95 5.78
N GLN A 240 4.92 -14.53 5.46
CA GLN A 240 5.27 -14.90 4.08
C GLN A 240 4.17 -15.71 3.40
N THR A 241 3.67 -16.77 4.05
CA THR A 241 2.57 -17.61 3.51
C THR A 241 1.28 -16.81 3.35
N GLY A 242 0.99 -15.86 4.26
CA GLY A 242 -0.16 -14.97 4.14
C GLY A 242 -0.05 -14.05 2.92
N PHE A 243 1.13 -13.50 2.64
CA PHE A 243 1.36 -12.69 1.45
C PHE A 243 1.21 -13.49 0.15
N GLU A 244 1.70 -14.74 0.12
CA GLU A 244 1.57 -15.63 -1.05
C GLU A 244 0.09 -15.99 -1.33
N ASN A 245 -0.76 -16.00 -0.30
CA ASN A 245 -2.17 -16.35 -0.36
C ASN A 245 -3.07 -15.16 0.02
N LEU A 246 -2.66 -13.93 -0.28
CA LEU A 246 -3.39 -12.72 0.05
C LEU A 246 -4.79 -12.72 -0.58
N LYS A 247 -5.83 -12.71 0.26
CA LYS A 247 -7.21 -12.75 -0.18
C LYS A 247 -7.75 -11.33 -0.38
N PRO A 248 -8.08 -10.93 -1.63
CA PRO A 248 -8.65 -9.62 -1.87
C PRO A 248 -10.10 -9.55 -1.38
N LEU A 249 -10.41 -8.50 -0.63
CA LEU A 249 -11.75 -8.08 -0.30
C LEU A 249 -12.19 -6.99 -1.29
N LYS A 250 -13.47 -6.95 -1.61
CA LYS A 250 -14.04 -5.98 -2.54
C LYS A 250 -15.07 -5.12 -1.83
N LEU A 251 -15.17 -3.87 -2.24
CA LEU A 251 -16.29 -3.00 -1.92
C LEU A 251 -17.11 -2.80 -3.17
N ASP A 252 -18.27 -3.43 -3.21
CA ASP A 252 -19.25 -3.21 -4.27
C ASP A 252 -20.13 -2.02 -3.91
N GLY A 253 -20.60 -1.30 -4.92
CA GLY A 253 -21.38 -0.08 -4.70
C GLY A 253 -21.67 0.65 -5.99
N GLU A 254 -22.24 1.83 -5.87
CA GLU A 254 -22.65 2.68 -6.99
C GLU A 254 -21.99 4.06 -6.90
N GLY A 255 -21.77 4.68 -8.07
CA GLY A 255 -21.24 6.04 -8.14
C GLY A 255 -22.28 6.99 -8.72
N TYR A 256 -22.58 8.07 -8.00
CA TYR A 256 -23.49 9.11 -8.47
C TYR A 256 -23.16 10.49 -7.88
N ILE A 257 -23.79 11.54 -8.41
CA ILE A 257 -23.66 12.89 -7.92
C ILE A 257 -24.62 13.07 -6.74
N ALA A 258 -24.06 13.39 -5.56
CA ALA A 258 -24.85 13.64 -4.37
C ALA A 258 -25.51 15.06 -4.39
N SER A 259 -26.29 15.37 -3.35
CA SER A 259 -27.03 16.64 -3.24
C SER A 259 -26.14 17.89 -3.17
N ASP A 260 -24.87 17.73 -2.81
CA ASP A 260 -23.84 18.78 -2.81
C ASP A 260 -23.21 19.03 -4.21
N GLY A 261 -23.66 18.31 -5.23
CA GLY A 261 -23.14 18.40 -6.60
C GLY A 261 -21.82 17.66 -6.84
N VAL A 262 -21.32 16.91 -5.87
CA VAL A 262 -20.08 16.15 -5.95
C VAL A 262 -20.37 14.70 -6.30
N TRP A 263 -19.57 14.14 -7.20
CA TRP A 263 -19.64 12.71 -7.51
C TRP A 263 -18.92 11.90 -6.43
N TYR A 264 -19.61 10.90 -5.86
CA TYR A 264 -19.04 9.97 -4.89
C TYR A 264 -19.28 8.53 -5.32
N PHE A 265 -18.45 7.64 -4.78
CA PHE A 265 -18.73 6.21 -4.72
C PHE A 265 -19.39 5.89 -3.38
N PHE A 266 -20.52 5.21 -3.43
CA PHE A 266 -21.27 4.75 -2.26
C PHE A 266 -21.14 3.23 -2.19
N ALA A 267 -20.38 2.74 -1.21
CA ALA A 267 -20.30 1.31 -0.95
C ALA A 267 -21.65 0.77 -0.47
N SER A 268 -22.06 -0.38 -0.94
CA SER A 268 -23.29 -1.03 -0.47
C SER A 268 -23.13 -1.45 1.00
N GLU A 269 -24.22 -1.40 1.76
CA GLU A 269 -24.23 -1.84 3.17
C GLU A 269 -23.79 -3.30 3.30
N GLN A 270 -24.22 -4.15 2.38
CA GLN A 270 -23.84 -5.55 2.36
C GLN A 270 -22.33 -5.72 2.19
N SER A 271 -21.71 -5.09 1.18
CA SER A 271 -20.27 -5.24 0.94
C SER A 271 -19.42 -4.65 2.07
N MET A 272 -19.90 -3.54 2.68
CA MET A 272 -19.28 -2.94 3.86
C MET A 272 -19.30 -3.91 5.04
N GLN A 273 -20.44 -4.56 5.27
CA GLN A 273 -20.60 -5.52 6.36
C GLN A 273 -19.78 -6.79 6.14
N GLU A 274 -19.75 -7.31 4.91
CA GLU A 274 -18.92 -8.46 4.54
C GLU A 274 -17.42 -8.16 4.73
N ALA A 275 -16.95 -6.97 4.34
CA ALA A 275 -15.56 -6.56 4.54
C ALA A 275 -15.21 -6.45 6.03
N LYS A 276 -16.05 -5.79 6.84
CA LYS A 276 -15.87 -5.69 8.30
C LYS A 276 -15.82 -7.06 8.96
N GLN A 277 -16.75 -7.95 8.64
CA GLN A 277 -16.80 -9.29 9.20
C GLN A 277 -15.58 -10.13 8.81
N ALA A 278 -15.12 -10.02 7.57
CA ALA A 278 -13.94 -10.75 7.11
C ALA A 278 -12.69 -10.32 7.86
N ILE A 279 -12.50 -9.00 8.06
CA ILE A 279 -11.38 -8.45 8.83
C ILE A 279 -11.49 -8.85 10.30
N ASP A 280 -12.64 -8.65 10.93
CA ASP A 280 -12.87 -9.00 12.34
C ASP A 280 -12.63 -10.48 12.62
N LYS A 281 -13.14 -11.37 11.76
CA LYS A 281 -12.89 -12.80 11.84
C LYS A 281 -11.39 -13.13 11.78
N LEU A 282 -10.65 -12.50 10.87
CA LEU A 282 -9.22 -12.71 10.73
C LEU A 282 -8.46 -12.21 11.96
N MET A 283 -8.88 -11.07 12.54
CA MET A 283 -8.23 -10.46 13.71
C MET A 283 -8.51 -11.22 15.01
N LYS A 284 -9.58 -11.99 15.10
CA LYS A 284 -9.98 -12.75 16.30
C LYS A 284 -9.61 -14.24 16.25
N SER A 285 -9.21 -14.76 15.09
CA SER A 285 -8.80 -16.17 14.91
C SER A 285 -7.30 -16.39 15.27
#